data_43e6959f1f336f9551c170b911deea1a
#
_entry.id   43e6959f1f336f9551c170b911deea1a
#
_cell.length_a   1.000
_cell.length_b   1.000
_cell.length_c   1.000
_cell.angle_alpha   90.00
_cell.angle_beta   90.00
_cell.angle_gamma   90.00
#
_symmetry.space_group_name_H-M   'P 1'
#
loop_
_entity.id
_entity.type
_entity.pdbx_description
1 polymer ?
#
loop_
_entity_poly.entity_id
_entity_poly.type
_entity_poly.pdbx_seq_one_letter_code
_entity_poly.pdbx_strand_id
1 'polypeptide(L)'
;MALYDARPPFAAIGGTVPPEFAALPTPCYLLDEAALTRNAEILGSLSRRTGCRVLLAQKAFSNYDLYPLLAPHLAGTEASGLFEARLGAEEMPDREVHVFCAAYRADEMNELLRYADHIVFNSPAQLAK
;
A
#
# COMPACT_ATOMS: atom_id res chain seq x y z
N MET A 1 -26.79 2.55 -9.54
CA MET A 1 -25.32 2.50 -9.47
C MET A 1 -24.97 1.53 -8.34
N ALA A 2 -24.71 0.26 -8.68
CA ALA A 2 -24.30 -0.73 -7.68
C ALA A 2 -22.92 -0.35 -7.19
N LEU A 3 -22.81 0.09 -5.95
CA LEU A 3 -21.59 0.67 -5.39
C LEU A 3 -20.53 -0.36 -5.01
N TYR A 4 -20.88 -1.65 -4.97
CA TYR A 4 -19.89 -2.68 -4.62
C TYR A 4 -20.53 -4.07 -4.70
N ASP A 5 -20.08 -4.94 -5.58
CA ASP A 5 -20.31 -6.38 -5.41
C ASP A 5 -19.20 -6.90 -4.49
N ALA A 6 -19.48 -6.86 -3.21
CA ALA A 6 -18.55 -7.23 -2.15
C ALA A 6 -18.42 -8.75 -1.97
N ARG A 7 -18.70 -9.54 -3.00
CA ARG A 7 -18.43 -10.97 -2.89
C ARG A 7 -16.93 -11.18 -2.93
N PRO A 8 -16.33 -11.67 -1.84
CA PRO A 8 -14.93 -12.06 -1.89
C PRO A 8 -14.76 -13.10 -2.99
N PRO A 9 -13.69 -13.03 -3.78
CA PRO A 9 -13.40 -14.01 -4.83
C PRO A 9 -13.25 -15.43 -4.26
N PHE A 10 -12.90 -15.52 -2.99
CA PHE A 10 -12.87 -16.74 -2.21
C PHE A 10 -13.99 -16.70 -1.18
N ALA A 11 -14.66 -17.83 -0.98
CA ALA A 11 -15.67 -17.98 0.07
C ALA A 11 -15.13 -17.40 1.38
N ALA A 12 -16.04 -16.77 2.13
CA ALA A 12 -15.75 -16.17 3.42
C ALA A 12 -14.88 -17.07 4.31
N ILE A 13 -14.16 -16.46 5.24
CA ILE A 13 -13.36 -17.15 6.26
C ILE A 13 -14.11 -18.39 6.76
N GLY A 14 -13.55 -19.59 6.50
CA GLY A 14 -14.21 -20.88 6.74
C GLY A 14 -14.79 -21.57 5.50
N GLY A 15 -14.70 -20.93 4.31
CA GLY A 15 -15.05 -21.58 3.04
C GLY A 15 -14.03 -22.61 2.59
N THR A 16 -14.48 -23.55 1.76
CA THR A 16 -13.59 -24.52 1.11
C THR A 16 -12.70 -23.82 0.10
N VAL A 17 -11.41 -24.17 0.11
CA VAL A 17 -10.48 -23.74 -0.95
C VAL A 17 -11.02 -24.24 -2.29
N PRO A 18 -11.09 -23.37 -3.33
CA PRO A 18 -11.49 -23.81 -4.65
C PRO A 18 -10.64 -24.99 -5.13
N PRO A 19 -11.24 -25.99 -5.82
CA PRO A 19 -10.53 -27.22 -6.20
C PRO A 19 -9.26 -26.98 -7.01
N GLU A 20 -9.22 -25.93 -7.81
CA GLU A 20 -8.06 -25.51 -8.60
C GLU A 20 -6.82 -25.17 -7.76
N PHE A 21 -7.01 -24.79 -6.49
CA PHE A 21 -5.92 -24.49 -5.58
C PHE A 21 -5.57 -25.62 -4.61
N ALA A 22 -6.34 -26.72 -4.64
CA ALA A 22 -6.14 -27.85 -3.71
C ALA A 22 -4.77 -28.52 -3.84
N ALA A 23 -4.11 -28.39 -5.00
CA ALA A 23 -2.78 -28.96 -5.26
C ALA A 23 -1.62 -28.02 -4.86
N LEU A 24 -1.89 -26.79 -4.40
CA LEU A 24 -0.84 -25.87 -4.00
C LEU A 24 -0.17 -26.34 -2.68
N PRO A 25 1.15 -26.22 -2.57
CA PRO A 25 1.83 -26.49 -1.32
C PRO A 25 1.38 -25.54 -0.22
N THR A 26 1.09 -26.07 0.95
CA THR A 26 0.65 -25.29 2.11
C THR A 26 1.67 -25.37 3.25
N PRO A 27 1.78 -24.29 4.08
CA PRO A 27 1.01 -23.05 4.05
C PRO A 27 1.45 -22.11 2.92
N CYS A 28 0.49 -21.40 2.29
CA CYS A 28 0.78 -20.39 1.28
C CYS A 28 -0.23 -19.22 1.38
N TYR A 29 0.17 -18.05 0.90
CA TYR A 29 -0.73 -16.94 0.62
C TYR A 29 -1.16 -16.98 -0.84
N LEU A 30 -2.44 -16.79 -1.09
CA LEU A 30 -3.01 -16.71 -2.42
C LEU A 30 -3.53 -15.30 -2.64
N LEU A 31 -3.04 -14.64 -3.69
CA LEU A 31 -3.42 -13.28 -4.04
C LEU A 31 -4.24 -13.31 -5.33
N ASP A 32 -5.42 -12.67 -5.30
CA ASP A 32 -6.27 -12.48 -6.47
C ASP A 32 -5.95 -11.12 -7.11
N GLU A 33 -5.13 -11.12 -8.15
CA GLU A 33 -4.73 -9.91 -8.87
C GLU A 33 -5.93 -9.18 -9.49
N ALA A 34 -6.94 -9.91 -9.98
CA ALA A 34 -8.13 -9.30 -10.56
C ALA A 34 -8.96 -8.56 -9.50
N ALA A 35 -9.09 -9.15 -8.31
CA ALA A 35 -9.75 -8.49 -7.18
C ALA A 35 -8.96 -7.27 -6.70
N LEU A 36 -7.64 -7.39 -6.60
CA LEU A 36 -6.75 -6.31 -6.21
C LEU A 36 -6.86 -5.13 -7.18
N THR A 37 -6.81 -5.41 -8.48
CA THR A 37 -6.96 -4.39 -9.53
C THR A 37 -8.31 -3.69 -9.46
N ARG A 38 -9.41 -4.45 -9.36
CA ARG A 38 -10.75 -3.84 -9.20
C ARG A 38 -10.85 -2.92 -7.98
N ASN A 39 -10.26 -3.33 -6.86
CA ASN A 39 -10.24 -2.50 -5.66
C ASN A 39 -9.41 -1.23 -5.86
N ALA A 40 -8.26 -1.33 -6.50
CA ALA A 40 -7.42 -0.19 -6.83
C ALA A 40 -8.12 0.79 -7.79
N GLU A 41 -8.85 0.29 -8.80
CA GLU A 41 -9.66 1.11 -9.71
C GLU A 41 -10.74 1.90 -8.97
N ILE A 42 -11.42 1.30 -7.98
CA ILE A 42 -12.40 1.98 -7.12
C ILE A 42 -11.74 3.13 -6.36
N LEU A 43 -10.58 2.88 -5.74
CA LEU A 43 -9.82 3.90 -5.01
C LEU A 43 -9.33 5.02 -5.94
N GLY A 44 -8.81 4.67 -7.12
CA GLY A 44 -8.42 5.63 -8.15
C GLY A 44 -9.60 6.47 -8.65
N SER A 45 -10.79 5.87 -8.81
CA SER A 45 -12.03 6.59 -9.14
C SER A 45 -12.41 7.58 -8.04
N LEU A 46 -12.28 7.18 -6.77
CA LEU A 46 -12.52 8.07 -5.63
C LEU A 46 -11.58 9.27 -5.67
N SER A 47 -10.27 9.04 -5.85
CA SER A 47 -9.26 10.09 -5.98
C SER A 47 -9.62 11.10 -7.06
N ARG A 48 -9.96 10.64 -8.26
CA ARG A 48 -10.34 11.51 -9.39
C ARG A 48 -11.61 12.34 -9.10
N ARG A 49 -12.58 11.79 -8.38
CA ARG A 49 -13.86 12.45 -8.09
C ARG A 49 -13.78 13.47 -6.98
N THR A 50 -12.90 13.27 -6.02
CA THR A 50 -12.83 14.07 -4.79
C THR A 50 -11.58 14.94 -4.71
N GLY A 51 -10.57 14.65 -5.51
CA GLY A 51 -9.26 15.28 -5.41
C GLY A 51 -8.42 14.77 -4.23
N CYS A 52 -8.90 13.78 -3.46
CA CYS A 52 -8.10 13.19 -2.39
C CYS A 52 -7.00 12.29 -2.95
N ARG A 53 -5.90 12.20 -2.24
CA ARG A 53 -4.78 11.31 -2.57
C ARG A 53 -4.91 10.04 -1.76
N VAL A 54 -5.00 8.90 -2.42
CA VAL A 54 -5.05 7.59 -1.77
C VAL A 54 -3.67 6.96 -1.86
N LEU A 55 -3.13 6.56 -0.72
CA LEU A 55 -1.81 5.97 -0.59
C LEU A 55 -1.92 4.49 -0.21
N LEU A 56 -0.95 3.69 -0.64
CA LEU A 56 -0.77 2.32 -0.17
C LEU A 56 -0.07 2.32 1.18
N ALA A 57 -0.75 1.92 2.24
CA ALA A 57 -0.13 1.71 3.54
C ALA A 57 0.70 0.42 3.52
N GLN A 58 2.02 0.53 3.41
CA GLN A 58 2.93 -0.61 3.21
C GLN A 58 2.91 -1.58 4.40
N LYS A 59 2.72 -1.11 5.62
CA LYS A 59 2.51 -1.97 6.80
C LYS A 59 1.31 -2.92 6.69
N ALA A 60 0.32 -2.59 5.85
CA ALA A 60 -0.84 -3.45 5.60
C ALA A 60 -0.64 -4.36 4.39
N PHE A 61 0.12 -3.92 3.40
CA PHE A 61 0.39 -4.66 2.18
C PHE A 61 1.72 -4.20 1.57
N SER A 62 2.72 -5.09 1.58
CA SER A 62 4.06 -4.81 1.06
C SER A 62 4.56 -5.88 0.08
N ASN A 63 3.63 -6.58 -0.59
CA ASN A 63 4.01 -7.45 -1.70
C ASN A 63 4.33 -6.59 -2.93
N TYR A 64 5.60 -6.24 -3.05
CA TYR A 64 6.10 -5.30 -4.06
C TYR A 64 5.97 -5.82 -5.49
N ASP A 65 5.95 -7.13 -5.74
CA ASP A 65 5.69 -7.70 -7.06
C ASP A 65 4.36 -7.23 -7.66
N LEU A 66 3.41 -6.81 -6.81
CA LEU A 66 2.08 -6.32 -7.20
C LEU A 66 1.97 -4.78 -7.20
N TYR A 67 3.02 -4.05 -6.85
CA TYR A 67 3.02 -2.59 -6.89
C TYR A 67 2.75 -2.03 -8.30
N PRO A 68 3.25 -2.64 -9.41
CA PRO A 68 2.89 -2.20 -10.75
C PRO A 68 1.40 -2.24 -11.08
N LEU A 69 0.63 -3.13 -10.44
CA LEU A 69 -0.85 -3.16 -10.58
C LEU A 69 -1.53 -2.01 -9.82
N LEU A 70 -0.94 -1.53 -8.74
CA LEU A 70 -1.49 -0.51 -7.86
C LEU A 70 -1.09 0.90 -8.28
N ALA A 71 0.12 1.08 -8.77
CA ALA A 71 0.70 2.38 -9.12
C ALA A 71 -0.16 3.23 -10.07
N PRO A 72 -0.86 2.70 -11.10
CA PRO A 72 -1.73 3.49 -11.96
C PRO A 72 -2.93 4.11 -11.24
N HIS A 73 -3.33 3.57 -10.08
CA HIS A 73 -4.57 3.91 -9.38
C HIS A 73 -4.36 4.71 -8.10
N LEU A 74 -3.16 4.63 -7.52
CA LEU A 74 -2.82 5.25 -6.24
C LEU A 74 -1.88 6.45 -6.42
N ALA A 75 -1.92 7.38 -5.49
CA ALA A 75 -1.04 8.54 -5.49
C ALA A 75 0.40 8.19 -5.07
N GLY A 76 0.56 7.13 -4.31
CA GLY A 76 1.86 6.69 -3.83
C GLY A 76 1.74 5.71 -2.67
N THR A 77 2.78 5.68 -1.85
CA THR A 77 2.91 4.81 -0.68
C THR A 77 2.92 5.60 0.63
N GLU A 78 2.48 4.98 1.70
CA GLU A 78 2.67 5.44 3.08
C GLU A 78 3.60 4.47 3.80
N ALA A 79 4.70 4.99 4.29
CA ALA A 79 5.78 4.28 4.94
C ALA A 79 5.82 4.59 6.45
N SER A 80 6.07 3.57 7.26
CA SER A 80 6.22 3.71 8.71
C SER A 80 7.68 3.87 9.16
N GLY A 81 8.62 3.93 8.21
CA GLY A 81 10.04 4.10 8.47
C GLY A 81 10.90 3.99 7.21
N LEU A 82 12.22 4.02 7.41
CA LEU A 82 13.21 4.10 6.35
C LEU A 82 13.09 2.99 5.29
N PHE A 83 12.96 1.73 5.71
CA PHE A 83 12.95 0.61 4.77
C PHE A 83 11.69 0.57 3.91
N GLU A 84 10.54 0.94 4.47
CA GLU A 84 9.31 1.07 3.69
C GLU A 84 9.37 2.29 2.76
N ALA A 85 9.96 3.41 3.19
CA ALA A 85 10.15 4.58 2.34
C ALA A 85 11.03 4.25 1.12
N ARG A 86 12.11 3.54 1.34
CA ARG A 86 12.99 3.04 0.28
C ARG A 86 12.25 2.10 -0.66
N LEU A 87 11.51 1.13 -0.11
CA LEU A 87 10.70 0.20 -0.90
C LEU A 87 9.70 0.94 -1.80
N GLY A 88 8.99 1.93 -1.24
CA GLY A 88 8.05 2.74 -2.01
C GLY A 88 8.72 3.50 -3.15
N ALA A 89 9.87 4.12 -2.90
CA ALA A 89 10.62 4.85 -3.91
C ALA A 89 11.20 3.94 -5.01
N GLU A 90 11.65 2.74 -4.66
CA GLU A 90 12.23 1.79 -5.61
C GLU A 90 11.16 1.10 -6.47
N GLU A 91 10.02 0.72 -5.88
CA GLU A 91 9.00 -0.10 -6.55
C GLU A 91 7.82 0.68 -7.13
N MET A 92 7.68 1.97 -6.75
CA MET A 92 6.74 2.93 -7.35
C MET A 92 7.45 4.26 -7.69
N PRO A 93 8.46 4.27 -8.57
CA PRO A 93 9.37 5.42 -8.74
C PRO A 93 8.67 6.71 -9.23
N ASP A 94 7.52 6.61 -9.90
CA ASP A 94 6.75 7.75 -10.39
C ASP A 94 5.63 8.18 -9.42
N ARG A 95 5.67 7.71 -8.17
CA ARG A 95 4.64 7.95 -7.16
C ARG A 95 5.25 8.55 -5.90
N GLU A 96 4.41 9.25 -5.15
CA GLU A 96 4.85 9.89 -3.93
C GLU A 96 5.13 8.88 -2.81
N VAL A 97 6.14 9.18 -2.00
CA VAL A 97 6.42 8.47 -0.76
C VAL A 97 6.10 9.38 0.41
N HIS A 98 5.07 9.04 1.15
CA HIS A 98 4.70 9.70 2.40
C HIS A 98 5.22 8.87 3.56
N VAL A 99 5.73 9.53 4.58
CA VAL A 99 6.27 8.85 5.76
C VAL A 99 5.63 9.40 7.03
N PHE A 100 5.10 8.50 7.85
CA PHE A 100 4.68 8.79 9.22
C PHE A 100 5.29 7.78 10.19
N CYS A 101 6.05 8.29 11.15
CA CYS A 101 6.58 7.50 12.25
C CYS A 101 6.37 8.25 13.56
N ALA A 102 5.92 7.54 14.58
CA ALA A 102 5.68 8.12 15.91
C ALA A 102 6.98 8.68 16.53
N ALA A 103 8.13 8.08 16.19
CA ALA A 103 9.44 8.54 16.64
C ALA A 103 10.48 8.26 15.55
N TYR A 104 11.02 9.31 14.94
CA TYR A 104 12.11 9.20 13.97
C TYR A 104 13.44 9.03 14.66
N ARG A 105 14.31 8.19 14.09
CA ARG A 105 15.69 8.05 14.52
C ARG A 105 16.54 9.12 13.85
N ALA A 106 17.36 9.83 14.64
CA ALA A 106 18.20 10.89 14.11
C ALA A 106 19.26 10.39 13.13
N ASP A 107 19.75 9.18 13.32
CA ASP A 107 20.78 8.55 12.46
C ASP A 107 20.21 8.08 11.11
N GLU A 108 18.91 7.88 10.99
CA GLU A 108 18.23 7.47 9.74
C GLU A 108 17.66 8.67 8.95
N MET A 109 17.52 9.84 9.56
CA MET A 109 16.80 10.97 8.96
C MET A 109 17.39 11.41 7.61
N ASN A 110 18.72 11.52 7.53
CA ASN A 110 19.39 11.96 6.30
C ASN A 110 19.18 10.97 5.13
N GLU A 111 19.06 9.69 5.42
CA GLU A 111 18.76 8.69 4.42
C GLU A 111 17.28 8.70 4.06
N LEU A 112 16.39 8.81 5.04
CA LEU A 112 14.96 8.91 4.86
C LEU A 112 14.56 10.07 3.93
N LEU A 113 15.21 11.22 4.09
CA LEU A 113 15.00 12.41 3.25
C LEU A 113 15.32 12.22 1.76
N ARG A 114 16.04 11.15 1.40
CA ARG A 114 16.34 10.84 -0.01
C ARG A 114 15.16 10.15 -0.71
N TYR A 115 14.26 9.55 0.05
CA TYR A 115 13.16 8.75 -0.46
C TYR A 115 11.80 9.42 -0.25
N ALA A 116 11.67 10.24 0.81
CA ALA A 116 10.39 10.79 1.21
C ALA A 116 10.07 12.12 0.49
N ASP A 117 8.89 12.18 -0.14
CA ASP A 117 8.33 13.43 -0.66
C ASP A 117 7.60 14.20 0.44
N HIS A 118 6.99 13.48 1.37
CA HIS A 118 6.24 14.06 2.48
C HIS A 118 6.59 13.36 3.80
N ILE A 119 6.92 14.14 4.82
CA ILE A 119 7.16 13.64 6.17
C ILE A 119 6.15 14.24 7.12
N VAL A 120 5.45 13.38 7.84
CA VAL A 120 4.48 13.77 8.88
C VAL A 120 5.13 13.60 10.25
N PHE A 121 5.24 14.69 11.00
CA PHE A 121 5.77 14.66 12.35
C PHE A 121 4.65 14.52 13.38
N ASN A 122 4.93 13.76 14.44
CA ASN A 122 3.98 13.52 15.53
C ASN A 122 3.76 14.74 16.43
N SER A 123 4.67 15.70 16.41
CA SER A 123 4.58 16.93 17.19
C SER A 123 5.50 18.03 16.64
N PRO A 124 5.22 19.33 16.93
CA PRO A 124 6.17 20.41 16.61
C PRO A 124 7.55 20.21 17.25
N ALA A 125 7.61 19.63 18.44
CA ALA A 125 8.87 19.33 19.11
C ALA A 125 9.70 18.25 18.40
N GLN A 126 9.06 17.32 17.69
CA GLN A 126 9.74 16.34 16.87
C GLN A 126 10.31 16.98 15.59
N LEU A 127 9.57 17.91 14.99
CA LEU A 127 10.03 18.65 13.81
C LEU A 127 11.25 19.56 14.12
N ALA A 128 11.32 20.08 15.35
CA ALA A 128 12.37 21.02 15.77
C ALA A 128 13.70 20.33 16.17
N LYS A 129 13.76 19.02 16.18
CA LYS A 129 14.97 18.24 16.48
C LYS A 129 15.75 17.89 15.23
#